data_2bfe7c06a57324d34041bd70c8b3c3fc
#
_entry.id   2bfe7c06a57324d34041bd70c8b3c3fc
#
_cell.length_a   1.000
_cell.length_b   1.000
_cell.length_c   1.000
_cell.angle_alpha   90.00
_cell.angle_beta   90.00
_cell.angle_gamma   90.00
#
_symmetry.space_group_name_H-M   'P 1'
#
loop_
_entity.id
_entity.type
_entity.pdbx_description
1 polymer ?
#
loop_
_entity_poly.entity_id
_entity_poly.type
_entity_poly.pdbx_seq_one_letter_code
_entity_poly.pdbx_strand_id
1 'polypeptide(L)'
;MEKTQNYIENPLGTKPIKKLLTSFAWPAITANIINAMYSVIDQIFIGQGVGYLGNAATNVAFPLTTICLAIGLMIGIGAASNFNLELGRGNPEKAKSVVGTAVSSLFIIGIIITILVHIFLKPLMYAFGSTDEILEYAMTFAGITSLGIPFLLISISTNPIVRSDNSPKYSMFAIIFGAVLNTILNPIFIFGFGWGIAGSAWATVISQFLSALILVLYFPKFKSVKFTKQDFIPKIPLLKVAAGFGMPSFVFQGSNMIAQIVTNNLLNIHGTNSVYGNDIPIAVAGIVAKIYIIFIAIIIGLIQGAQPIFGYNYGAKKYERVRTTMRYTMKYAMIISITFFLIFEIFPKQIISLFGNGNELYFEFAVKYMRFFLLFTFINGIHISSSTFFSAIGKPKIGVTIALTKQLIVLIPMLFILSHFFGIEGVIYATPVTDLCAISVSLFFLIREFKMMPKHNVTK
;
A
#
# COMPACT_ATOMS: atom_id res chain seq x y z
N MET A 1 30.87 -21.10 32.64
CA MET A 1 31.00 -19.66 32.39
C MET A 1 30.06 -19.32 31.25
N GLU A 2 28.81 -18.95 31.58
CA GLU A 2 27.84 -18.45 30.63
C GLU A 2 28.34 -17.10 30.07
N LYS A 3 28.56 -17.06 28.78
CA LYS A 3 28.77 -15.79 28.07
C LYS A 3 27.50 -14.96 28.21
N THR A 4 27.48 -14.01 29.14
CA THR A 4 26.55 -12.91 29.16
C THR A 4 26.70 -12.16 27.84
N GLN A 5 25.88 -12.53 26.84
CA GLN A 5 25.70 -11.70 25.66
C GLN A 5 25.15 -10.40 26.17
N ASN A 6 25.94 -9.32 26.04
CA ASN A 6 25.45 -7.96 26.18
C ASN A 6 24.27 -7.76 25.24
N TYR A 7 23.06 -7.98 25.72
CA TYR A 7 21.83 -7.63 25.04
C TYR A 7 21.79 -6.11 24.93
N ILE A 8 22.29 -5.57 23.83
CA ILE A 8 22.02 -4.17 23.50
C ILE A 8 20.50 -4.06 23.44
N GLU A 9 19.91 -3.39 24.45
CA GLU A 9 18.45 -3.23 24.52
C GLU A 9 17.94 -2.62 23.21
N ASN A 10 17.03 -3.32 22.53
CA ASN A 10 16.52 -2.89 21.24
C ASN A 10 15.86 -1.49 21.39
N PRO A 11 16.27 -0.52 20.58
CA PRO A 11 15.73 0.86 20.61
C PRO A 11 14.20 0.95 20.56
N LEU A 12 13.52 -0.04 19.93
CA LEU A 12 12.06 -0.12 19.88
C LEU A 12 11.44 -0.23 21.28
N GLY A 13 12.14 -0.86 22.22
CA GLY A 13 11.67 -1.08 23.59
C GLY A 13 12.09 -0.04 24.60
N THR A 14 13.01 0.90 24.27
CA THR A 14 13.65 1.80 25.24
C THR A 14 13.52 3.27 24.91
N LYS A 15 13.69 3.65 23.62
CA LYS A 15 13.65 5.08 23.24
C LYS A 15 12.28 5.72 23.48
N PRO A 16 12.21 7.04 23.72
CA PRO A 16 10.96 7.79 23.85
C PRO A 16 10.08 7.61 22.59
N ILE A 17 8.81 7.22 22.78
CA ILE A 17 7.88 6.85 21.69
C ILE A 17 7.72 7.97 20.67
N LYS A 18 7.57 9.24 21.09
CA LYS A 18 7.41 10.37 20.17
C LYS A 18 8.58 10.46 19.20
N LYS A 19 9.82 10.42 19.71
CA LYS A 19 11.06 10.52 18.91
C LYS A 19 11.21 9.28 18.00
N LEU A 20 10.85 8.12 18.53
CA LEU A 20 10.93 6.86 17.79
C LEU A 20 9.92 6.85 16.63
N LEU A 21 8.64 7.16 16.89
CA LEU A 21 7.60 7.20 15.88
C LEU A 21 7.94 8.18 14.75
N THR A 22 8.38 9.39 15.06
CA THR A 22 8.75 10.37 14.02
C THR A 22 9.95 9.92 13.20
N SER A 23 10.95 9.29 13.83
CA SER A 23 12.14 8.78 13.12
C SER A 23 11.86 7.64 12.16
N PHE A 24 10.77 6.89 12.36
CA PHE A 24 10.32 5.82 11.48
C PHE A 24 9.27 6.31 10.46
N ALA A 25 8.34 7.16 10.92
CA ALA A 25 7.23 7.63 10.09
C ALA A 25 7.72 8.58 8.99
N TRP A 26 8.61 9.51 9.30
CA TRP A 26 9.08 10.50 8.31
C TRP A 26 9.72 9.86 7.08
N PRO A 27 10.70 8.93 7.20
CA PRO A 27 11.23 8.21 6.05
C PRO A 27 10.16 7.44 5.27
N ALA A 28 9.21 6.80 5.95
CA ALA A 28 8.16 6.03 5.30
C ALA A 28 7.17 6.94 4.54
N ILE A 29 6.79 8.08 5.10
CA ILE A 29 5.95 9.09 4.44
C ILE A 29 6.65 9.60 3.19
N THR A 30 7.91 10.02 3.30
CA THR A 30 8.68 10.52 2.16
C THR A 30 8.79 9.48 1.05
N ALA A 31 9.08 8.23 1.39
CA ALA A 31 9.16 7.15 0.40
C ALA A 31 7.81 6.91 -0.32
N ASN A 32 6.69 6.92 0.43
CA ASN A 32 5.37 6.70 -0.17
C ASN A 32 4.94 7.87 -1.06
N ILE A 33 5.22 9.11 -0.67
CA ILE A 33 4.92 10.30 -1.50
C ILE A 33 5.73 10.24 -2.80
N ILE A 34 7.03 9.99 -2.72
CA ILE A 34 7.89 9.89 -3.91
C ILE A 34 7.44 8.75 -4.82
N ASN A 35 7.06 7.61 -4.25
CA ASN A 35 6.52 6.49 -5.01
C ASN A 35 5.19 6.82 -5.71
N ALA A 36 4.30 7.58 -5.06
CA ALA A 36 3.07 8.07 -5.69
C ALA A 36 3.35 9.06 -6.83
N MET A 37 4.31 9.97 -6.63
CA MET A 37 4.69 10.96 -7.64
C MET A 37 5.36 10.33 -8.85
N TYR A 38 6.27 9.38 -8.65
CA TYR A 38 6.95 8.73 -9.77
C TYR A 38 5.96 8.00 -10.68
N SER A 39 4.94 7.38 -10.12
CA SER A 39 3.90 6.71 -10.91
C SER A 39 3.14 7.65 -11.87
N VAL A 40 2.95 8.91 -11.45
CA VAL A 40 2.35 9.96 -12.31
C VAL A 40 3.33 10.41 -13.38
N ILE A 41 4.60 10.61 -13.02
CA ILE A 41 5.66 11.04 -13.95
C ILE A 41 5.87 10.00 -15.05
N ASP A 42 5.89 8.72 -14.69
CA ASP A 42 6.01 7.61 -15.62
C ASP A 42 4.89 7.64 -16.69
N GLN A 43 3.63 7.83 -16.26
CA GLN A 43 2.50 7.96 -17.17
C GLN A 43 2.62 9.18 -18.12
N ILE A 44 3.19 10.29 -17.64
CA ILE A 44 3.44 11.48 -18.47
C ILE A 44 4.46 11.16 -19.58
N PHE A 45 5.58 10.52 -19.24
CA PHE A 45 6.59 10.16 -20.23
C PHE A 45 6.06 9.17 -21.27
N ILE A 46 5.30 8.16 -20.86
CA ILE A 46 4.65 7.22 -21.77
C ILE A 46 3.66 7.95 -22.68
N GLY A 47 2.82 8.81 -22.12
CA GLY A 47 1.84 9.59 -22.89
C GLY A 47 2.48 10.51 -23.92
N GLN A 48 3.61 11.14 -23.60
CA GLN A 48 4.34 12.02 -24.52
C GLN A 48 5.18 11.26 -25.57
N GLY A 49 5.74 10.11 -25.21
CA GLY A 49 6.67 9.38 -26.09
C GLY A 49 6.01 8.28 -26.92
N VAL A 50 4.90 7.70 -26.44
CA VAL A 50 4.19 6.59 -27.11
C VAL A 50 2.77 6.99 -27.50
N GLY A 51 2.22 8.03 -26.84
CA GLY A 51 0.87 8.49 -27.06
C GLY A 51 -0.18 7.77 -26.20
N TYR A 52 -1.47 7.97 -26.55
CA TYR A 52 -2.60 7.44 -25.78
C TYR A 52 -2.63 5.89 -25.75
N LEU A 53 -2.18 5.23 -26.82
CA LEU A 53 -2.11 3.75 -26.88
C LEU A 53 -1.11 3.18 -25.85
N GLY A 54 -0.01 3.89 -25.61
CA GLY A 54 0.97 3.53 -24.58
C GLY A 54 0.35 3.60 -23.16
N ASN A 55 -0.36 4.68 -22.85
CA ASN A 55 -1.05 4.81 -21.58
C ASN A 55 -2.18 3.77 -21.43
N ALA A 56 -2.93 3.48 -22.50
CA ALA A 56 -3.93 2.44 -22.49
C ALA A 56 -3.32 1.06 -22.22
N ALA A 57 -2.19 0.75 -22.84
CA ALA A 57 -1.46 -0.51 -22.63
C ALA A 57 -0.99 -0.70 -21.19
N THR A 58 -0.45 0.34 -20.56
CA THR A 58 -0.06 0.27 -19.13
C THR A 58 -1.26 0.07 -18.21
N ASN A 59 -2.41 0.67 -18.53
CA ASN A 59 -3.65 0.45 -17.78
C ASN A 59 -4.15 -0.99 -17.90
N VAL A 60 -4.04 -1.61 -19.08
CA VAL A 60 -4.35 -3.04 -19.29
C VAL A 60 -3.40 -3.94 -18.48
N ALA A 61 -2.12 -3.59 -18.36
CA ALA A 61 -1.16 -4.34 -17.56
C ALA A 61 -1.27 -4.11 -16.04
N PHE A 62 -1.97 -3.05 -15.60
CA PHE A 62 -2.07 -2.63 -14.19
C PHE A 62 -2.61 -3.71 -13.24
N PRO A 63 -3.63 -4.53 -13.59
CA PRO A 63 -4.10 -5.62 -12.72
C PRO A 63 -2.99 -6.61 -12.34
N LEU A 64 -2.09 -6.95 -13.26
CA LEU A 64 -0.95 -7.82 -12.98
C LEU A 64 -0.04 -7.23 -11.90
N THR A 65 0.31 -5.95 -12.03
CA THR A 65 1.12 -5.24 -11.03
C THR A 65 0.43 -5.18 -9.68
N THR A 66 -0.88 -4.96 -9.65
CA THR A 66 -1.68 -4.89 -8.42
C THR A 66 -1.73 -6.24 -7.69
N ILE A 67 -1.87 -7.35 -8.42
CA ILE A 67 -1.82 -8.70 -7.83
C ILE A 67 -0.44 -8.96 -7.22
N CYS A 68 0.63 -8.64 -7.94
CA CYS A 68 2.00 -8.78 -7.43
C CYS A 68 2.23 -7.92 -6.18
N LEU A 69 1.75 -6.67 -6.20
CA LEU A 69 1.80 -5.76 -5.04
C LEU A 69 1.06 -6.36 -3.83
N ALA A 70 -0.13 -6.89 -4.03
CA ALA A 70 -0.91 -7.51 -2.96
C ALA A 70 -0.19 -8.72 -2.34
N ILE A 71 0.39 -9.60 -3.16
CA ILE A 71 1.18 -10.77 -2.70
C ILE A 71 2.44 -10.30 -1.96
N GLY A 72 3.19 -9.36 -2.53
CA GLY A 72 4.41 -8.82 -1.93
C GLY A 72 4.17 -8.16 -0.58
N LEU A 73 3.11 -7.34 -0.47
CA LEU A 73 2.69 -6.71 0.79
C LEU A 73 2.20 -7.73 1.80
N MET A 74 1.42 -8.74 1.38
CA MET A 74 0.94 -9.80 2.26
C MET A 74 2.12 -10.49 2.96
N ILE A 75 3.05 -10.99 2.20
CA ILE A 75 4.17 -11.75 2.76
C ILE A 75 5.17 -10.81 3.44
N GLY A 76 5.49 -9.65 2.86
CA GLY A 76 6.48 -8.72 3.39
C GLY A 76 6.05 -8.04 4.70
N ILE A 77 4.84 -7.45 4.75
CA ILE A 77 4.30 -6.85 5.97
C ILE A 77 4.06 -7.92 7.03
N GLY A 78 3.61 -9.11 6.62
CA GLY A 78 3.39 -10.22 7.52
C GLY A 78 4.68 -10.73 8.15
N ALA A 79 5.74 -10.90 7.37
CA ALA A 79 7.06 -11.28 7.86
C ALA A 79 7.64 -10.21 8.81
N ALA A 80 7.53 -8.93 8.44
CA ALA A 80 7.97 -7.81 9.28
C ALA A 80 7.21 -7.73 10.61
N SER A 81 5.88 -7.94 10.59
CA SER A 81 5.05 -7.97 11.80
C SER A 81 5.44 -9.13 12.72
N ASN A 82 5.58 -10.33 12.17
CA ASN A 82 6.00 -11.49 12.92
C ASN A 82 7.43 -11.33 13.47
N PHE A 83 8.35 -10.78 12.66
CA PHE A 83 9.72 -10.49 13.07
C PHE A 83 9.77 -9.60 14.31
N ASN A 84 9.07 -8.49 14.31
CA ASN A 84 9.03 -7.58 15.45
C ASN A 84 8.40 -8.23 16.70
N LEU A 85 7.33 -9.00 16.52
CA LEU A 85 6.61 -9.67 17.60
C LEU A 85 7.50 -10.74 18.26
N GLU A 86 8.18 -11.57 17.45
CA GLU A 86 9.06 -12.64 17.96
C GLU A 86 10.35 -12.06 18.58
N LEU A 87 10.90 -10.98 18.03
CA LEU A 87 12.01 -10.24 18.69
C LEU A 87 11.59 -9.71 20.06
N GLY A 88 10.39 -9.15 20.16
CA GLY A 88 9.86 -8.69 21.44
C GLY A 88 9.65 -9.82 22.45
N ARG A 89 9.30 -11.02 21.96
CA ARG A 89 9.17 -12.25 22.78
C ARG A 89 10.50 -12.84 23.22
N GLY A 90 11.62 -12.39 22.65
CA GLY A 90 12.94 -12.94 22.87
C GLY A 90 13.27 -14.18 22.02
N ASN A 91 12.61 -14.35 20.87
CA ASN A 91 12.79 -15.48 19.95
C ASN A 91 13.46 -15.04 18.62
N PRO A 92 14.73 -14.61 18.61
CA PRO A 92 15.41 -14.10 17.41
C PRO A 92 15.56 -15.17 16.31
N GLU A 93 15.74 -16.44 16.68
CA GLU A 93 15.88 -17.56 15.73
C GLU A 93 14.62 -17.76 14.88
N LYS A 94 13.45 -17.71 15.52
CA LYS A 94 12.17 -17.79 14.81
C LYS A 94 11.93 -16.55 13.97
N ALA A 95 12.25 -15.36 14.49
CA ALA A 95 12.12 -14.10 13.78
C ALA A 95 12.90 -14.11 12.46
N LYS A 96 14.20 -14.49 12.48
CA LYS A 96 15.02 -14.54 11.26
C LYS A 96 14.57 -15.61 10.28
N SER A 97 14.15 -16.79 10.76
CA SER A 97 13.71 -17.89 9.89
C SER A 97 12.44 -17.52 9.09
N VAL A 98 11.50 -16.77 9.69
CA VAL A 98 10.30 -16.27 8.98
C VAL A 98 10.70 -15.27 7.90
N VAL A 99 11.61 -14.35 8.20
CA VAL A 99 12.11 -13.36 7.24
C VAL A 99 12.84 -14.02 6.07
N GLY A 100 13.79 -14.90 6.35
CA GLY A 100 14.53 -15.60 5.30
C GLY A 100 13.63 -16.44 4.40
N THR A 101 12.69 -17.19 5.00
CA THR A 101 11.65 -17.92 4.24
C THR A 101 10.79 -17.00 3.38
N ALA A 102 10.35 -15.84 3.90
CA ALA A 102 9.52 -14.91 3.17
C ALA A 102 10.21 -14.37 1.92
N VAL A 103 11.47 -13.93 2.06
CA VAL A 103 12.26 -13.37 0.96
C VAL A 103 12.54 -14.40 -0.12
N SER A 104 13.03 -15.59 0.25
CA SER A 104 13.32 -16.65 -0.72
C SER A 104 12.07 -17.19 -1.40
N SER A 105 10.97 -17.35 -0.66
CA SER A 105 9.69 -17.79 -1.25
C SER A 105 9.14 -16.77 -2.24
N LEU A 106 9.24 -15.47 -1.95
CA LEU A 106 8.77 -14.44 -2.87
C LEU A 106 9.60 -14.36 -4.14
N PHE A 107 10.90 -14.61 -4.07
CA PHE A 107 11.73 -14.72 -5.26
C PHE A 107 11.27 -15.87 -6.15
N ILE A 108 11.03 -17.05 -5.57
CA ILE A 108 10.54 -18.24 -6.29
C ILE A 108 9.13 -17.96 -6.86
N ILE A 109 8.22 -17.41 -6.06
CA ILE A 109 6.87 -17.03 -6.50
C ILE A 109 6.95 -16.04 -7.66
N GLY A 110 7.86 -15.07 -7.58
CA GLY A 110 8.08 -14.09 -8.66
C GLY A 110 8.51 -14.75 -9.97
N ILE A 111 9.43 -15.71 -9.91
CA ILE A 111 9.85 -16.50 -11.09
C ILE A 111 8.66 -17.29 -11.66
N ILE A 112 7.89 -17.96 -10.80
CA ILE A 112 6.73 -18.73 -11.23
C ILE A 112 5.70 -17.81 -11.92
N ILE A 113 5.39 -16.65 -11.33
CA ILE A 113 4.46 -15.68 -11.92
C ILE A 113 5.01 -15.20 -13.28
N THR A 114 6.29 -14.88 -13.36
CA THR A 114 6.93 -14.47 -14.63
C THR A 114 6.75 -15.52 -15.72
N ILE A 115 7.03 -16.80 -15.41
CA ILE A 115 6.86 -17.91 -16.36
C ILE A 115 5.39 -18.03 -16.79
N LEU A 116 4.45 -17.99 -15.84
CA LEU A 116 3.02 -18.07 -16.13
C LEU A 116 2.54 -16.91 -17.00
N VAL A 117 3.00 -15.69 -16.71
CA VAL A 117 2.68 -14.49 -17.52
C VAL A 117 3.17 -14.67 -18.95
N HIS A 118 4.41 -15.18 -19.17
CA HIS A 118 4.93 -15.38 -20.52
C HIS A 118 4.17 -16.46 -21.28
N ILE A 119 3.77 -17.55 -20.63
CA ILE A 119 2.97 -18.63 -21.25
C ILE A 119 1.59 -18.12 -21.65
N PHE A 120 0.96 -17.31 -20.79
CA PHE A 120 -0.42 -16.86 -20.97
C PHE A 120 -0.54 -15.37 -21.33
N LEU A 121 0.52 -14.74 -21.87
CA LEU A 121 0.60 -13.29 -22.06
C LEU A 121 -0.57 -12.74 -22.87
N LYS A 122 -0.82 -13.28 -24.05
CA LYS A 122 -1.90 -12.83 -24.94
C LYS A 122 -3.29 -13.01 -24.32
N PRO A 123 -3.68 -14.21 -23.82
CA PRO A 123 -4.97 -14.38 -23.14
C PRO A 123 -5.13 -13.50 -21.89
N LEU A 124 -4.06 -13.26 -21.12
CA LEU A 124 -4.11 -12.37 -19.98
C LEU A 124 -4.41 -10.92 -20.38
N MET A 125 -3.77 -10.40 -21.45
CA MET A 125 -4.04 -9.03 -21.91
C MET A 125 -5.49 -8.87 -22.36
N TYR A 126 -6.06 -9.85 -23.09
CA TYR A 126 -7.48 -9.81 -23.44
C TYR A 126 -8.38 -9.90 -22.21
N ALA A 127 -8.06 -10.78 -21.25
CA ALA A 127 -8.82 -10.88 -19.98
C ALA A 127 -8.80 -9.58 -19.17
N PHE A 128 -7.72 -8.80 -19.29
CA PHE A 128 -7.59 -7.50 -18.64
C PHE A 128 -8.17 -6.33 -19.46
N GLY A 129 -8.81 -6.63 -20.62
CA GLY A 129 -9.55 -5.65 -21.41
C GLY A 129 -8.77 -5.03 -22.57
N SER A 130 -7.72 -5.68 -23.06
CA SER A 130 -7.03 -5.22 -24.27
C SER A 130 -7.92 -5.33 -25.50
N THR A 131 -7.88 -4.31 -26.35
CA THR A 131 -8.39 -4.38 -27.72
C THR A 131 -7.27 -4.80 -28.68
N ASP A 132 -7.59 -5.20 -29.89
CA ASP A 132 -6.58 -5.58 -30.89
C ASP A 132 -5.59 -4.45 -31.20
N GLU A 133 -6.05 -3.19 -31.15
CA GLU A 133 -5.21 -2.00 -31.35
C GLU A 133 -4.18 -1.80 -30.24
N ILE A 134 -4.54 -2.10 -29.00
CA ILE A 134 -3.69 -1.91 -27.81
C ILE A 134 -2.81 -3.14 -27.55
N LEU A 135 -3.20 -4.30 -28.07
CA LEU A 135 -2.64 -5.60 -27.69
C LEU A 135 -1.12 -5.68 -27.85
N GLU A 136 -0.58 -5.20 -28.95
CA GLU A 136 0.87 -5.27 -29.22
C GLU A 136 1.66 -4.44 -28.16
N TYR A 137 1.17 -3.24 -27.86
CA TYR A 137 1.77 -2.37 -26.83
C TYR A 137 1.65 -3.02 -25.44
N ALA A 138 0.49 -3.59 -25.11
CA ALA A 138 0.25 -4.25 -23.84
C ALA A 138 1.10 -5.51 -23.65
N MET A 139 1.24 -6.34 -24.70
CA MET A 139 2.11 -7.52 -24.69
C MET A 139 3.58 -7.12 -24.54
N THR A 140 4.04 -6.09 -25.24
CA THR A 140 5.41 -5.58 -25.12
C THR A 140 5.68 -5.09 -23.70
N PHE A 141 4.81 -4.25 -23.16
CA PHE A 141 4.97 -3.69 -21.82
C PHE A 141 4.90 -4.77 -20.73
N ALA A 142 3.84 -5.58 -20.73
CA ALA A 142 3.64 -6.63 -19.73
C ALA A 142 4.69 -7.74 -19.85
N GLY A 143 5.10 -8.11 -21.07
CA GLY A 143 6.15 -9.11 -21.31
C GLY A 143 7.48 -8.68 -20.69
N ILE A 144 7.92 -7.45 -20.93
CA ILE A 144 9.18 -6.94 -20.38
C ILE A 144 9.04 -6.71 -18.86
N THR A 145 8.00 -6.02 -18.41
CA THR A 145 7.83 -5.71 -16.97
C THR A 145 7.65 -6.95 -16.11
N SER A 146 7.11 -8.05 -16.66
CA SER A 146 7.00 -9.32 -15.95
C SER A 146 8.36 -9.92 -15.58
N LEU A 147 9.43 -9.67 -16.34
CA LEU A 147 10.80 -10.05 -15.96
C LEU A 147 11.26 -9.37 -14.68
N GLY A 148 10.66 -8.21 -14.36
CA GLY A 148 10.91 -7.46 -13.13
C GLY A 148 10.14 -7.99 -11.91
N ILE A 149 9.13 -8.87 -12.08
CA ILE A 149 8.27 -9.33 -10.97
C ILE A 149 9.05 -9.92 -9.80
N PRO A 150 10.07 -10.78 -9.98
CA PRO A 150 10.84 -11.30 -8.86
C PRO A 150 11.50 -10.18 -8.04
N PHE A 151 12.02 -9.17 -8.70
CA PHE A 151 12.68 -8.02 -8.07
C PHE A 151 11.67 -7.07 -7.41
N LEU A 152 10.53 -6.87 -8.05
CA LEU A 152 9.40 -6.13 -7.48
C LEU A 152 8.95 -6.74 -6.15
N LEU A 153 8.70 -8.05 -6.13
CA LEU A 153 8.28 -8.77 -4.94
C LEU A 153 9.32 -8.69 -3.82
N ILE A 154 10.60 -8.85 -4.15
CA ILE A 154 11.70 -8.69 -3.21
C ILE A 154 11.74 -7.26 -2.66
N SER A 155 11.65 -6.24 -3.51
CA SER A 155 11.69 -4.84 -3.08
C SER A 155 10.53 -4.50 -2.14
N ILE A 156 9.30 -4.87 -2.52
CA ILE A 156 8.09 -4.60 -1.72
C ILE A 156 8.13 -5.31 -0.37
N SER A 157 8.61 -6.57 -0.34
CA SER A 157 8.62 -7.35 0.89
C SER A 157 9.77 -7.01 1.82
N THR A 158 10.96 -6.76 1.28
CA THR A 158 12.15 -6.51 2.09
C THR A 158 12.14 -5.11 2.71
N ASN A 159 11.46 -4.16 2.09
CA ASN A 159 11.35 -2.80 2.58
C ASN A 159 10.80 -2.70 4.02
N PRO A 160 9.62 -3.26 4.36
CA PRO A 160 9.13 -3.28 5.74
C PRO A 160 10.01 -4.09 6.69
N ILE A 161 10.70 -5.13 6.20
CA ILE A 161 11.62 -5.95 6.99
C ILE A 161 12.85 -5.13 7.41
N VAL A 162 13.49 -4.42 6.49
CA VAL A 162 14.65 -3.54 6.77
C VAL A 162 14.27 -2.42 7.73
N ARG A 163 13.08 -1.85 7.57
CA ARG A 163 12.55 -0.86 8.51
C ARG A 163 12.38 -1.44 9.90
N SER A 164 11.91 -2.67 10.01
CA SER A 164 11.75 -3.41 11.27
C SER A 164 13.08 -3.67 12.00
N ASP A 165 14.19 -3.72 11.28
CA ASP A 165 15.54 -3.82 11.83
C ASP A 165 16.15 -2.45 12.20
N ASN A 166 15.34 -1.50 12.66
CA ASN A 166 15.77 -0.15 13.08
C ASN A 166 16.51 0.64 11.97
N SER A 167 16.19 0.39 10.70
CA SER A 167 16.84 1.06 9.57
C SER A 167 15.85 1.71 8.58
N PRO A 168 14.92 2.59 9.07
CA PRO A 168 13.91 3.23 8.21
C PRO A 168 14.52 4.13 7.14
N LYS A 169 15.65 4.78 7.41
CA LYS A 169 16.35 5.61 6.42
C LYS A 169 16.93 4.81 5.26
N TYR A 170 17.44 3.61 5.53
CA TYR A 170 17.95 2.73 4.48
C TYR A 170 16.82 2.21 3.60
N SER A 171 15.71 1.79 4.23
CA SER A 171 14.48 1.40 3.55
C SER A 171 13.94 2.52 2.63
N MET A 172 13.90 3.76 3.12
CA MET A 172 13.54 4.94 2.34
C MET A 172 14.49 5.16 1.16
N PHE A 173 15.80 5.12 1.40
CA PHE A 173 16.81 5.32 0.36
C PHE A 173 16.63 4.35 -0.81
N ALA A 174 16.38 3.07 -0.54
CA ALA A 174 16.20 2.07 -1.60
C ALA A 174 14.98 2.37 -2.49
N ILE A 175 13.85 2.82 -1.89
CA ILE A 175 12.66 3.21 -2.66
C ILE A 175 12.92 4.46 -3.50
N ILE A 176 13.49 5.50 -2.88
CA ILE A 176 13.77 6.78 -3.55
C ILE A 176 14.74 6.56 -4.69
N PHE A 177 15.79 5.77 -4.46
CA PHE A 177 16.77 5.45 -5.49
C PHE A 177 16.10 4.78 -6.70
N GLY A 178 15.25 3.78 -6.49
CA GLY A 178 14.50 3.13 -7.57
C GLY A 178 13.59 4.11 -8.33
N ALA A 179 12.84 4.95 -7.60
CA ALA A 179 11.93 5.93 -8.20
C ALA A 179 12.67 7.00 -9.03
N VAL A 180 13.76 7.56 -8.49
CA VAL A 180 14.59 8.54 -9.19
C VAL A 180 15.26 7.93 -10.41
N LEU A 181 15.80 6.73 -10.27
CA LEU A 181 16.43 6.02 -11.39
C LEU A 181 15.43 5.75 -12.51
N ASN A 182 14.23 5.28 -12.19
CA ASN A 182 13.16 5.09 -13.17
C ASN A 182 12.82 6.40 -13.89
N THR A 183 12.67 7.50 -13.13
CA THR A 183 12.39 8.84 -13.69
C THR A 183 13.48 9.33 -14.64
N ILE A 184 14.75 8.96 -14.39
CA ILE A 184 15.88 9.32 -15.26
C ILE A 184 15.94 8.40 -16.48
N LEU A 185 15.78 7.09 -16.30
CA LEU A 185 15.90 6.11 -17.39
C LEU A 185 14.74 6.20 -18.39
N ASN A 186 13.54 6.55 -17.95
CA ASN A 186 12.37 6.67 -18.82
C ASN A 186 12.61 7.59 -20.02
N PRO A 187 12.95 8.89 -19.85
CA PRO A 187 13.21 9.77 -21.00
C PRO A 187 14.40 9.32 -21.83
N ILE A 188 15.44 8.74 -21.24
CA ILE A 188 16.60 8.24 -21.99
C ILE A 188 16.19 7.09 -22.91
N PHE A 189 15.41 6.14 -22.44
CA PHE A 189 15.03 4.97 -23.23
C PHE A 189 13.88 5.27 -24.20
N ILE A 190 12.89 6.07 -23.77
CA ILE A 190 11.74 6.42 -24.60
C ILE A 190 12.16 7.36 -25.73
N PHE A 191 12.82 8.48 -25.41
CA PHE A 191 13.15 9.54 -26.37
C PHE A 191 14.57 9.43 -26.90
N GLY A 192 15.57 9.15 -26.03
CA GLY A 192 16.96 9.10 -26.41
C GLY A 192 17.29 7.91 -27.32
N PHE A 193 16.84 6.72 -26.97
CA PHE A 193 17.03 5.50 -27.75
C PHE A 193 15.85 5.19 -28.67
N GLY A 194 14.74 5.87 -28.57
CA GLY A 194 13.56 5.65 -29.40
C GLY A 194 12.87 4.31 -29.17
N TRP A 195 13.04 3.70 -27.98
CA TRP A 195 12.45 2.39 -27.69
C TRP A 195 10.96 2.44 -27.36
N GLY A 196 10.36 3.63 -27.28
CA GLY A 196 8.94 3.80 -26.99
C GLY A 196 8.50 3.08 -25.71
N ILE A 197 7.41 2.29 -25.77
CA ILE A 197 6.86 1.59 -24.59
C ILE A 197 7.82 0.54 -24.02
N ALA A 198 8.62 -0.12 -24.86
CA ALA A 198 9.64 -1.06 -24.41
C ALA A 198 10.71 -0.35 -23.55
N GLY A 199 11.01 0.91 -23.88
CA GLY A 199 11.94 1.74 -23.10
C GLY A 199 11.45 1.99 -21.68
N SER A 200 10.17 2.36 -21.50
CA SER A 200 9.57 2.52 -20.16
C SER A 200 9.54 1.19 -19.39
N ALA A 201 9.21 0.10 -20.05
CA ALA A 201 9.21 -1.22 -19.44
C ALA A 201 10.60 -1.63 -18.93
N TRP A 202 11.66 -1.42 -19.71
CA TRP A 202 13.04 -1.69 -19.26
C TRP A 202 13.51 -0.74 -18.17
N ALA A 203 13.16 0.54 -18.22
CA ALA A 203 13.43 1.49 -17.14
C ALA A 203 12.85 1.00 -15.81
N THR A 204 11.62 0.48 -15.85
CA THR A 204 10.93 -0.10 -14.69
C THR A 204 11.65 -1.34 -14.16
N VAL A 205 12.00 -2.30 -15.02
CA VAL A 205 12.71 -3.54 -14.61
C VAL A 205 14.06 -3.25 -13.98
N ILE A 206 14.86 -2.38 -14.60
CA ILE A 206 16.19 -2.01 -14.10
C ILE A 206 16.08 -1.32 -12.74
N SER A 207 15.12 -0.41 -12.59
CA SER A 207 14.91 0.30 -11.34
C SER A 207 14.43 -0.61 -10.21
N GLN A 208 13.55 -1.57 -10.52
CA GLN A 208 13.11 -2.60 -9.57
C GLN A 208 14.27 -3.52 -9.17
N PHE A 209 15.07 -3.96 -10.13
CA PHE A 209 16.24 -4.79 -9.86
C PHE A 209 17.24 -4.10 -8.92
N LEU A 210 17.61 -2.85 -9.21
CA LEU A 210 18.57 -2.12 -8.38
C LEU A 210 18.01 -1.76 -7.00
N SER A 211 16.73 -1.41 -6.90
CA SER A 211 16.06 -1.21 -5.61
C SER A 211 16.06 -2.50 -4.78
N ALA A 212 15.72 -3.64 -5.37
CA ALA A 212 15.77 -4.94 -4.72
C ALA A 212 17.20 -5.30 -4.30
N LEU A 213 18.18 -5.07 -5.16
CA LEU A 213 19.59 -5.34 -4.86
C LEU A 213 20.07 -4.54 -3.65
N ILE A 214 19.76 -3.24 -3.58
CA ILE A 214 20.08 -2.39 -2.42
C ILE A 214 19.50 -3.00 -1.14
N LEU A 215 18.25 -3.43 -1.17
CA LEU A 215 17.59 -4.03 0.01
C LEU A 215 18.18 -5.39 0.39
N VAL A 216 18.53 -6.22 -0.58
CA VAL A 216 19.19 -7.53 -0.33
C VAL A 216 20.59 -7.33 0.25
N LEU A 217 21.35 -6.35 -0.23
CA LEU A 217 22.68 -6.02 0.31
C LEU A 217 22.64 -5.51 1.78
N TYR A 218 21.46 -5.27 2.32
CA TYR A 218 21.29 -4.95 3.73
C TYR A 218 21.36 -6.20 4.64
N PHE A 219 21.05 -7.41 4.16
CA PHE A 219 20.98 -8.62 5.01
C PHE A 219 22.24 -8.88 5.83
N PRO A 220 23.47 -8.75 5.29
CA PRO A 220 24.70 -8.89 6.10
C PRO A 220 24.85 -7.82 7.19
N LYS A 221 24.13 -6.69 7.07
CA LYS A 221 24.20 -5.54 7.97
C LYS A 221 23.05 -5.48 8.99
N PHE A 222 22.22 -6.54 9.06
CA PHE A 222 21.12 -6.61 10.02
C PHE A 222 21.64 -6.43 11.45
N LYS A 223 20.93 -5.58 12.21
CA LYS A 223 21.33 -5.18 13.57
C LYS A 223 20.77 -6.08 14.65
N SER A 224 19.58 -6.62 14.44
CA SER A 224 18.83 -7.38 15.44
C SER A 224 19.14 -8.87 15.40
N VAL A 225 19.52 -9.41 14.24
CA VAL A 225 19.78 -10.84 14.01
C VAL A 225 20.89 -11.03 12.99
N LYS A 226 21.56 -12.20 13.03
CA LYS A 226 22.51 -12.62 11.99
C LYS A 226 21.90 -13.74 11.18
N PHE A 227 21.75 -13.54 9.88
CA PHE A 227 21.24 -14.56 8.97
C PHE A 227 22.32 -15.57 8.59
N THR A 228 21.89 -16.81 8.41
CA THR A 228 22.66 -17.92 7.85
C THR A 228 22.00 -18.39 6.55
N LYS A 229 22.71 -19.14 5.71
CA LYS A 229 22.15 -19.71 4.47
C LYS A 229 20.92 -20.58 4.73
N GLN A 230 20.86 -21.24 5.89
CA GLN A 230 19.74 -22.10 6.28
C GLN A 230 18.44 -21.33 6.54
N ASP A 231 18.52 -20.06 6.91
CA ASP A 231 17.34 -19.21 7.15
C ASP A 231 16.59 -18.90 5.85
N PHE A 232 17.29 -18.93 4.71
CA PHE A 232 16.71 -18.68 3.37
C PHE A 232 16.16 -19.94 2.70
N ILE A 233 16.20 -21.11 3.35
CA ILE A 233 15.53 -22.30 2.84
C ILE A 233 14.02 -22.13 3.05
N PRO A 234 13.18 -22.15 1.99
CA PRO A 234 11.74 -21.95 2.12
C PRO A 234 11.09 -23.03 2.97
N LYS A 235 10.32 -22.61 3.97
CA LYS A 235 9.56 -23.51 4.86
C LYS A 235 8.08 -23.14 4.80
N ILE A 236 7.26 -23.99 4.19
CA ILE A 236 5.82 -23.74 4.00
C ILE A 236 5.10 -23.32 5.30
N PRO A 237 5.34 -23.93 6.47
CA PRO A 237 4.72 -23.49 7.71
C PRO A 237 5.05 -22.03 8.07
N LEU A 238 6.29 -21.58 7.86
CA LEU A 238 6.71 -20.21 8.15
C LEU A 238 6.16 -19.22 7.11
N LEU A 239 6.05 -19.64 5.85
CA LEU A 239 5.40 -18.85 4.80
C LEU A 239 3.92 -18.63 5.12
N LYS A 240 3.21 -19.66 5.59
CA LYS A 240 1.82 -19.53 6.05
C LYS A 240 1.67 -18.56 7.23
N VAL A 241 2.65 -18.55 8.15
CA VAL A 241 2.69 -17.57 9.25
C VAL A 241 2.81 -16.15 8.68
N ALA A 242 3.79 -15.91 7.81
CA ALA A 242 3.96 -14.60 7.18
C ALA A 242 2.72 -14.17 6.41
N ALA A 243 2.15 -15.03 5.56
CA ALA A 243 0.92 -14.76 4.82
C ALA A 243 -0.25 -14.46 5.76
N GLY A 244 -0.41 -15.22 6.84
CA GLY A 244 -1.48 -15.01 7.83
C GLY A 244 -1.40 -13.63 8.49
N PHE A 245 -0.22 -13.21 8.93
CA PHE A 245 -0.02 -11.88 9.52
C PHE A 245 -0.25 -10.74 8.53
N GLY A 246 0.08 -10.93 7.25
CA GLY A 246 -0.09 -9.91 6.22
C GLY A 246 -1.42 -9.98 5.45
N MET A 247 -2.28 -10.95 5.75
CA MET A 247 -3.59 -11.12 5.10
C MET A 247 -4.43 -9.83 5.08
N PRO A 248 -4.45 -8.99 6.15
CA PRO A 248 -5.17 -7.71 6.09
C PRO A 248 -4.72 -6.81 4.93
N SER A 249 -3.43 -6.79 4.61
CA SER A 249 -2.91 -5.97 3.51
C SER A 249 -3.31 -6.51 2.14
N PHE A 250 -3.32 -7.83 1.97
CA PHE A 250 -3.80 -8.49 0.76
C PHE A 250 -5.28 -8.20 0.52
N VAL A 251 -6.08 -8.41 1.55
CA VAL A 251 -7.52 -8.15 1.53
C VAL A 251 -7.81 -6.68 1.23
N PHE A 252 -7.07 -5.76 1.83
CA PHE A 252 -7.22 -4.33 1.57
C PHE A 252 -6.97 -3.98 0.09
N GLN A 253 -5.90 -4.49 -0.52
CA GLN A 253 -5.59 -4.23 -1.93
C GLN A 253 -6.61 -4.85 -2.88
N GLY A 254 -6.97 -6.12 -2.67
CA GLY A 254 -7.97 -6.80 -3.49
C GLY A 254 -9.35 -6.17 -3.37
N SER A 255 -9.75 -5.81 -2.16
CA SER A 255 -11.04 -5.16 -1.91
C SER A 255 -11.13 -3.77 -2.53
N ASN A 256 -10.05 -2.98 -2.49
CA ASN A 256 -9.99 -1.67 -3.16
C ASN A 256 -10.17 -1.81 -4.68
N MET A 257 -9.51 -2.80 -5.30
CA MET A 257 -9.63 -3.05 -6.73
C MET A 257 -11.07 -3.39 -7.12
N ILE A 258 -11.72 -4.31 -6.38
CA ILE A 258 -13.12 -4.69 -6.63
C ILE A 258 -14.04 -3.48 -6.44
N ALA A 259 -13.88 -2.73 -5.35
CA ALA A 259 -14.70 -1.56 -5.07
C ALA A 259 -14.56 -0.48 -6.16
N GLN A 260 -13.36 -0.26 -6.68
CA GLN A 260 -13.12 0.68 -7.77
C GLN A 260 -13.81 0.26 -9.06
N ILE A 261 -13.75 -1.03 -9.42
CA ILE A 261 -14.44 -1.57 -10.60
C ILE A 261 -15.95 -1.37 -10.46
N VAL A 262 -16.54 -1.72 -9.32
CA VAL A 262 -17.98 -1.55 -9.06
C VAL A 262 -18.38 -0.07 -9.11
N THR A 263 -17.61 0.80 -8.46
CA THR A 263 -17.87 2.25 -8.47
C THR A 263 -17.85 2.83 -9.87
N ASN A 264 -16.84 2.50 -10.68
CA ASN A 264 -16.73 3.00 -12.06
C ASN A 264 -17.90 2.52 -12.93
N ASN A 265 -18.31 1.24 -12.78
CA ASN A 265 -19.46 0.70 -13.52
C ASN A 265 -20.77 1.42 -13.13
N LEU A 266 -20.99 1.65 -11.84
CA LEU A 266 -22.21 2.36 -11.38
C LEU A 266 -22.21 3.84 -11.78
N LEU A 267 -21.04 4.51 -11.77
CA LEU A 267 -20.90 5.88 -12.29
C LEU A 267 -21.21 5.94 -13.78
N ASN A 268 -20.81 4.95 -14.56
CA ASN A 268 -21.14 4.85 -15.98
C ASN A 268 -22.66 4.67 -16.19
N ILE A 269 -23.26 3.67 -15.52
CA ILE A 269 -24.68 3.34 -15.68
C ILE A 269 -25.57 4.51 -15.26
N HIS A 270 -25.35 5.06 -14.07
CA HIS A 270 -26.18 6.14 -13.56
C HIS A 270 -25.82 7.53 -14.14
N GLY A 271 -24.57 7.69 -14.59
CA GLY A 271 -24.13 8.90 -15.30
C GLY A 271 -24.88 9.10 -16.59
N THR A 272 -25.05 8.05 -17.39
CA THR A 272 -25.80 8.07 -18.66
C THR A 272 -27.24 8.58 -18.47
N ASN A 273 -27.85 8.29 -17.32
CA ASN A 273 -29.21 8.69 -16.98
C ASN A 273 -29.27 10.02 -16.20
N SER A 274 -28.17 10.75 -16.10
CA SER A 274 -28.08 12.03 -15.38
C SER A 274 -27.77 13.18 -16.34
N VAL A 275 -27.92 14.41 -15.84
CA VAL A 275 -27.53 15.63 -16.57
C VAL A 275 -26.02 15.71 -16.84
N TYR A 276 -25.22 14.93 -16.14
CA TYR A 276 -23.74 14.94 -16.25
C TYR A 276 -23.22 14.02 -17.36
N GLY A 277 -24.04 13.10 -17.91
CA GLY A 277 -23.56 12.06 -18.82
C GLY A 277 -22.65 11.05 -18.13
N ASN A 278 -22.04 10.14 -18.90
CA ASN A 278 -21.13 9.13 -18.37
C ASN A 278 -19.67 9.58 -18.23
N ASP A 279 -19.23 10.53 -19.04
CA ASP A 279 -17.84 10.95 -19.12
C ASP A 279 -17.41 11.81 -17.91
N ILE A 280 -18.24 12.79 -17.53
CA ILE A 280 -17.95 13.69 -16.40
C ILE A 280 -17.77 12.91 -15.10
N PRO A 281 -18.69 12.00 -14.68
CA PRO A 281 -18.56 11.28 -13.42
C PRO A 281 -17.31 10.41 -13.35
N ILE A 282 -16.97 9.70 -14.42
CA ILE A 282 -15.79 8.83 -14.48
C ILE A 282 -14.50 9.66 -14.43
N ALA A 283 -14.43 10.74 -15.20
CA ALA A 283 -13.27 11.64 -15.20
C ALA A 283 -13.04 12.26 -13.82
N VAL A 284 -14.11 12.76 -13.19
CA VAL A 284 -14.06 13.35 -11.84
C VAL A 284 -13.64 12.33 -10.79
N ALA A 285 -14.22 11.13 -10.79
CA ALA A 285 -13.84 10.06 -9.87
C ALA A 285 -12.35 9.70 -9.99
N GLY A 286 -11.83 9.66 -11.22
CA GLY A 286 -10.40 9.41 -11.48
C GLY A 286 -9.50 10.52 -10.92
N ILE A 287 -9.90 11.78 -11.04
CA ILE A 287 -9.13 12.92 -10.49
C ILE A 287 -9.17 12.91 -8.97
N VAL A 288 -10.34 12.75 -8.36
CA VAL A 288 -10.49 12.71 -6.90
C VAL A 288 -9.72 11.53 -6.31
N ALA A 289 -9.71 10.37 -6.97
CA ALA A 289 -8.90 9.23 -6.56
C ALA A 289 -7.38 9.56 -6.55
N LYS A 290 -6.87 10.27 -7.57
CA LYS A 290 -5.46 10.71 -7.62
C LYS A 290 -5.12 11.70 -6.49
N ILE A 291 -6.02 12.62 -6.17
CA ILE A 291 -5.87 13.54 -5.03
C ILE A 291 -5.84 12.76 -3.71
N TYR A 292 -6.74 11.80 -3.55
CA TYR A 292 -6.84 10.97 -2.36
C TYR A 292 -5.62 10.08 -2.13
N ILE A 293 -4.95 9.62 -3.19
CA ILE A 293 -3.71 8.83 -3.10
C ILE A 293 -2.61 9.57 -2.33
N ILE A 294 -2.47 10.88 -2.51
CA ILE A 294 -1.47 11.68 -1.79
C ILE A 294 -1.75 11.67 -0.28
N PHE A 295 -3.00 11.88 0.11
CA PHE A 295 -3.42 11.80 1.51
C PHE A 295 -3.14 10.41 2.10
N ILE A 296 -3.56 9.36 1.39
CA ILE A 296 -3.37 7.99 1.82
C ILE A 296 -1.89 7.62 1.93
N ALA A 297 -1.03 8.09 1.04
CA ALA A 297 0.41 7.84 1.10
C ALA A 297 1.03 8.35 2.41
N ILE A 298 0.58 9.52 2.90
CA ILE A 298 1.04 10.10 4.16
C ILE A 298 0.54 9.27 5.36
N ILE A 299 -0.75 8.93 5.39
CA ILE A 299 -1.33 8.13 6.47
C ILE A 299 -0.71 6.73 6.53
N ILE A 300 -0.56 6.05 5.39
CA ILE A 300 0.10 4.75 5.33
C ILE A 300 1.55 4.86 5.81
N GLY A 301 2.28 5.90 5.42
CA GLY A 301 3.66 6.12 5.88
C GLY A 301 3.77 6.27 7.39
N LEU A 302 2.88 7.05 8.01
CA LEU A 302 2.80 7.19 9.46
C LEU A 302 2.57 5.83 10.15
N ILE A 303 1.63 5.05 9.65
CA ILE A 303 1.26 3.75 10.21
C ILE A 303 2.37 2.71 10.02
N GLN A 304 3.00 2.71 8.85
CA GLN A 304 4.17 1.87 8.58
C GLN A 304 5.33 2.18 9.53
N GLY A 305 5.49 3.44 9.96
CA GLY A 305 6.45 3.83 10.98
C GLY A 305 6.09 3.33 12.38
N ALA A 306 4.80 3.24 12.72
CA ALA A 306 4.33 2.76 14.01
C ALA A 306 4.38 1.21 14.12
N GLN A 307 4.26 0.49 13.02
CA GLN A 307 4.13 -0.97 12.96
C GLN A 307 5.26 -1.73 13.71
N PRO A 308 6.56 -1.43 13.52
CA PRO A 308 7.63 -2.10 14.27
C PRO A 308 7.52 -1.86 15.78
N ILE A 309 7.12 -0.65 16.17
CA ILE A 309 6.99 -0.25 17.58
C ILE A 309 5.85 -1.05 18.25
N PHE A 310 4.70 -1.19 17.57
CA PHE A 310 3.60 -2.01 18.05
C PHE A 310 4.00 -3.48 18.25
N GLY A 311 4.55 -4.10 17.20
CA GLY A 311 4.90 -5.53 17.22
C GLY A 311 5.90 -5.86 18.31
N TYR A 312 7.01 -5.13 18.37
CA TYR A 312 8.06 -5.36 19.36
C TYR A 312 7.54 -5.18 20.80
N ASN A 313 6.90 -4.04 21.10
CA ASN A 313 6.46 -3.76 22.47
C ASN A 313 5.31 -4.67 22.91
N TYR A 314 4.44 -5.10 21.99
CA TYR A 314 3.41 -6.10 22.31
C TYR A 314 4.03 -7.46 22.61
N GLY A 315 4.99 -7.90 21.80
CA GLY A 315 5.76 -9.13 22.04
C GLY A 315 6.52 -9.13 23.37
N ALA A 316 7.13 -7.98 23.71
CA ALA A 316 7.84 -7.75 24.96
C ALA A 316 6.93 -7.50 26.18
N LYS A 317 5.60 -7.58 26.01
CA LYS A 317 4.57 -7.29 27.06
C LYS A 317 4.68 -5.87 27.66
N LYS A 318 5.28 -4.93 26.92
CA LYS A 318 5.38 -3.50 27.30
C LYS A 318 4.09 -2.76 26.85
N TYR A 319 2.94 -3.14 27.40
CA TYR A 319 1.62 -2.70 26.96
C TYR A 319 1.38 -1.19 27.08
N GLU A 320 1.97 -0.55 28.07
CA GLU A 320 1.89 0.92 28.22
C GLU A 320 2.54 1.62 27.01
N ARG A 321 3.68 1.10 26.51
CA ARG A 321 4.31 1.63 25.30
C ARG A 321 3.46 1.41 24.06
N VAL A 322 2.75 0.28 23.97
CA VAL A 322 1.78 0.02 22.88
C VAL A 322 0.66 1.05 22.90
N ARG A 323 0.06 1.32 24.07
CA ARG A 323 -1.00 2.35 24.23
C ARG A 323 -0.48 3.73 23.86
N THR A 324 0.70 4.08 24.35
CA THR A 324 1.32 5.38 24.07
C THR A 324 1.63 5.54 22.59
N THR A 325 2.13 4.49 21.94
CA THR A 325 2.36 4.49 20.48
C THR A 325 1.05 4.72 19.72
N MET A 326 -0.03 4.00 20.08
CA MET A 326 -1.33 4.18 19.44
C MET A 326 -1.86 5.60 19.64
N ARG A 327 -1.75 6.15 20.85
CA ARG A 327 -2.18 7.53 21.15
C ARG A 327 -1.46 8.55 20.27
N TYR A 328 -0.15 8.45 20.11
CA TYR A 328 0.61 9.34 19.22
C TYR A 328 0.26 9.11 17.75
N THR A 329 0.16 7.86 17.31
CA THR A 329 -0.23 7.53 15.93
C THR A 329 -1.60 8.12 15.59
N MET A 330 -2.60 7.93 16.46
CA MET A 330 -3.93 8.51 16.27
C MET A 330 -3.91 10.04 16.29
N LYS A 331 -3.16 10.65 17.21
CA LYS A 331 -3.02 12.10 17.27
C LYS A 331 -2.46 12.67 15.97
N TYR A 332 -1.38 12.10 15.46
CA TYR A 332 -0.77 12.57 14.20
C TYR A 332 -1.65 12.26 12.98
N ALA A 333 -2.26 11.06 12.93
CA ALA A 333 -3.22 10.72 11.90
C ALA A 333 -4.40 11.70 11.85
N MET A 334 -4.97 12.05 13.01
CA MET A 334 -6.04 13.03 13.12
C MET A 334 -5.62 14.44 12.64
N ILE A 335 -4.44 14.91 13.06
CA ILE A 335 -3.92 16.22 12.63
C ILE A 335 -3.79 16.24 11.11
N ILE A 336 -3.15 15.23 10.52
CA ILE A 336 -2.99 15.12 9.06
C ILE A 336 -4.37 15.06 8.38
N SER A 337 -5.25 14.21 8.88
CA SER A 337 -6.58 13.99 8.31
C SER A 337 -7.46 15.25 8.36
N ILE A 338 -7.44 15.99 9.48
CA ILE A 338 -8.17 17.26 9.61
C ILE A 338 -7.59 18.31 8.66
N THR A 339 -6.26 18.40 8.54
CA THR A 339 -5.62 19.35 7.64
C THR A 339 -6.04 19.10 6.19
N PHE A 340 -5.99 17.85 5.73
CA PHE A 340 -6.42 17.51 4.37
C PHE A 340 -7.93 17.70 4.16
N PHE A 341 -8.74 17.34 5.15
CA PHE A 341 -10.18 17.61 5.11
C PHE A 341 -10.49 19.10 4.89
N LEU A 342 -9.85 19.97 5.68
CA LEU A 342 -10.02 21.41 5.52
C LEU A 342 -9.56 21.92 4.14
N ILE A 343 -8.45 21.41 3.62
CA ILE A 343 -7.96 21.75 2.28
C ILE A 343 -8.99 21.33 1.22
N PHE A 344 -9.55 20.14 1.33
CA PHE A 344 -10.51 19.60 0.38
C PHE A 344 -11.88 20.32 0.44
N GLU A 345 -12.31 20.77 1.62
CA GLU A 345 -13.57 21.49 1.79
C GLU A 345 -13.48 22.98 1.39
N ILE A 346 -12.34 23.62 1.68
CA ILE A 346 -12.17 25.07 1.43
C ILE A 346 -11.80 25.32 -0.04
N PHE A 347 -10.95 24.48 -0.64
CA PHE A 347 -10.38 24.70 -1.96
C PHE A 347 -10.74 23.63 -3.02
N PRO A 348 -11.95 23.04 -3.05
CA PRO A 348 -12.23 21.92 -3.94
C PRO A 348 -12.10 22.33 -5.42
N LYS A 349 -12.66 23.46 -5.81
CA LYS A 349 -12.62 23.94 -7.20
C LYS A 349 -11.20 24.24 -7.68
N GLN A 350 -10.39 24.88 -6.82
CA GLN A 350 -8.98 25.18 -7.12
C GLN A 350 -8.15 23.92 -7.31
N ILE A 351 -8.36 22.93 -6.45
CA ILE A 351 -7.64 21.65 -6.54
C ILE A 351 -8.01 20.91 -7.83
N ILE A 352 -9.30 20.84 -8.16
CA ILE A 352 -9.79 20.19 -9.37
C ILE A 352 -9.27 20.89 -10.63
N SER A 353 -9.23 22.23 -10.64
CA SER A 353 -8.73 23.01 -11.77
C SER A 353 -7.24 22.80 -12.08
N LEU A 354 -6.44 22.28 -11.14
CA LEU A 354 -5.05 21.87 -11.39
C LEU A 354 -4.95 20.67 -12.36
N PHE A 355 -6.01 19.88 -12.48
CA PHE A 355 -6.04 18.69 -13.31
C PHE A 355 -6.70 18.90 -14.68
N GLY A 356 -7.29 20.07 -14.92
CA GLY A 356 -7.88 20.42 -16.20
C GLY A 356 -9.00 21.46 -16.08
N ASN A 357 -9.38 21.97 -17.25
CA ASN A 357 -10.53 22.88 -17.41
C ASN A 357 -11.75 22.08 -17.87
N GLY A 358 -12.93 22.49 -17.42
CA GLY A 358 -14.19 21.88 -17.79
C GLY A 358 -15.31 22.93 -17.88
N ASN A 359 -16.49 22.50 -18.32
CA ASN A 359 -17.68 23.32 -18.31
C ASN A 359 -18.25 23.46 -16.87
N GLU A 360 -19.32 24.23 -16.73
CA GLU A 360 -19.97 24.48 -15.44
C GLU A 360 -20.46 23.20 -14.78
N LEU A 361 -21.08 22.29 -15.53
CA LEU A 361 -21.57 20.99 -15.08
C LEU A 361 -20.42 20.09 -14.54
N TYR A 362 -19.25 20.14 -15.19
CA TYR A 362 -18.06 19.42 -14.73
C TYR A 362 -17.62 19.89 -13.33
N PHE A 363 -17.50 21.22 -13.13
CA PHE A 363 -17.08 21.76 -11.85
C PHE A 363 -18.15 21.57 -10.76
N GLU A 364 -19.44 21.67 -11.11
CA GLU A 364 -20.53 21.41 -10.17
C GLU A 364 -20.45 19.97 -9.64
N PHE A 365 -20.41 18.99 -10.54
CA PHE A 365 -20.30 17.59 -10.15
C PHE A 365 -19.01 17.30 -9.39
N ALA A 366 -17.89 17.84 -9.85
CA ALA A 366 -16.57 17.59 -9.26
C ALA A 366 -16.46 18.11 -7.82
N VAL A 367 -16.95 19.33 -7.56
CA VAL A 367 -16.99 19.88 -6.20
C VAL A 367 -17.92 19.06 -5.31
N LYS A 368 -19.11 18.70 -5.80
CA LYS A 368 -20.06 17.86 -5.06
C LYS A 368 -19.44 16.49 -4.75
N TYR A 369 -18.90 15.81 -5.78
CA TYR A 369 -18.26 14.50 -5.62
C TYR A 369 -17.10 14.55 -4.61
N MET A 370 -16.19 15.53 -4.74
CA MET A 370 -15.04 15.68 -3.87
C MET A 370 -15.45 15.89 -2.41
N ARG A 371 -16.39 16.78 -2.13
CA ARG A 371 -16.87 17.07 -0.78
C ARG A 371 -17.51 15.87 -0.12
N PHE A 372 -18.41 15.17 -0.80
CA PHE A 372 -19.07 14.00 -0.24
C PHE A 372 -18.14 12.80 -0.14
N PHE A 373 -17.35 12.51 -1.17
CA PHE A 373 -16.41 11.40 -1.16
C PHE A 373 -15.36 11.54 -0.06
N LEU A 374 -14.91 12.75 0.23
CA LEU A 374 -13.88 13.06 1.24
C LEU A 374 -14.45 13.56 2.57
N LEU A 375 -15.77 13.52 2.77
CA LEU A 375 -16.47 14.07 3.93
C LEU A 375 -15.90 13.56 5.26
N PHE A 376 -15.63 12.27 5.38
CA PHE A 376 -15.10 11.66 6.60
C PHE A 376 -13.58 11.44 6.57
N THR A 377 -12.87 12.12 5.66
CA THR A 377 -11.39 12.05 5.60
C THR A 377 -10.75 12.37 6.95
N PHE A 378 -11.33 13.30 7.73
CA PHE A 378 -10.79 13.73 9.03
C PHE A 378 -10.70 12.60 10.07
N ILE A 379 -11.44 11.49 9.91
CA ILE A 379 -11.41 10.33 10.81
C ILE A 379 -10.94 9.03 10.15
N ASN A 380 -10.69 9.04 8.84
CA ASN A 380 -10.32 7.85 8.08
C ASN A 380 -8.98 7.22 8.53
N GLY A 381 -8.08 8.04 9.10
CA GLY A 381 -6.82 7.57 9.67
C GLY A 381 -7.00 6.53 10.79
N ILE A 382 -8.13 6.53 11.49
CA ILE A 382 -8.46 5.56 12.55
C ILE A 382 -8.63 4.15 11.96
N HIS A 383 -9.39 4.04 10.87
CA HIS A 383 -9.68 2.76 10.23
C HIS A 383 -8.40 2.08 9.72
N ILE A 384 -7.57 2.82 8.96
CA ILE A 384 -6.33 2.29 8.37
C ILE A 384 -5.33 1.90 9.47
N SER A 385 -5.20 2.75 10.52
CA SER A 385 -4.33 2.47 11.66
C SER A 385 -4.74 1.21 12.40
N SER A 386 -6.05 0.97 12.55
CA SER A 386 -6.58 -0.18 13.29
C SER A 386 -6.25 -1.51 12.61
N SER A 387 -6.47 -1.62 11.31
CA SER A 387 -6.20 -2.86 10.56
C SER A 387 -4.72 -3.27 10.67
N THR A 388 -3.80 -2.31 10.47
CA THR A 388 -2.36 -2.55 10.56
C THR A 388 -1.90 -2.84 11.99
N PHE A 389 -2.49 -2.17 12.98
CA PHE A 389 -2.22 -2.44 14.40
C PHE A 389 -2.50 -3.89 14.77
N PHE A 390 -3.68 -4.41 14.42
CA PHE A 390 -4.04 -5.81 14.71
C PHE A 390 -3.13 -6.82 14.00
N SER A 391 -2.69 -6.51 12.78
CA SER A 391 -1.65 -7.29 12.10
C SER A 391 -0.34 -7.30 12.89
N ALA A 392 0.13 -6.13 13.33
CA ALA A 392 1.39 -5.97 14.05
C ALA A 392 1.42 -6.68 15.41
N ILE A 393 0.30 -6.73 16.13
CA ILE A 393 0.21 -7.40 17.44
C ILE A 393 -0.13 -8.89 17.38
N GLY A 394 -0.19 -9.48 16.17
CA GLY A 394 -0.45 -10.91 15.99
C GLY A 394 -1.91 -11.32 16.03
N LYS A 395 -2.83 -10.41 15.74
CA LYS A 395 -4.28 -10.66 15.64
C LYS A 395 -4.81 -10.36 14.22
N PRO A 396 -4.22 -10.96 13.16
CA PRO A 396 -4.55 -10.60 11.78
C PRO A 396 -6.01 -10.85 11.39
N LYS A 397 -6.70 -11.81 12.02
CA LYS A 397 -8.13 -12.05 11.76
C LYS A 397 -8.98 -10.80 12.00
N ILE A 398 -8.71 -10.06 13.08
CA ILE A 398 -9.40 -8.79 13.36
C ILE A 398 -9.04 -7.74 12.31
N GLY A 399 -7.76 -7.66 11.92
CA GLY A 399 -7.30 -6.77 10.86
C GLY A 399 -8.01 -7.03 9.52
N VAL A 400 -8.19 -8.32 9.15
CA VAL A 400 -8.96 -8.74 7.96
C VAL A 400 -10.42 -8.31 8.07
N THR A 401 -11.07 -8.56 9.21
CA THR A 401 -12.46 -8.15 9.43
C THR A 401 -12.63 -6.65 9.24
N ILE A 402 -11.72 -5.84 9.82
CA ILE A 402 -11.75 -4.38 9.66
C ILE A 402 -11.57 -3.99 8.18
N ALA A 403 -10.61 -4.59 7.47
CA ALA A 403 -10.36 -4.29 6.07
C ALA A 403 -11.55 -4.66 5.16
N LEU A 404 -12.15 -5.84 5.37
CA LEU A 404 -13.32 -6.30 4.63
C LEU A 404 -14.56 -5.44 4.88
N THR A 405 -14.75 -5.00 6.14
CA THR A 405 -15.94 -4.22 6.52
C THR A 405 -16.09 -2.98 5.66
N LYS A 406 -15.01 -2.22 5.45
CA LYS A 406 -15.08 -1.00 4.66
C LYS A 406 -15.41 -1.28 3.20
N GLN A 407 -14.63 -2.09 2.53
CA GLN A 407 -14.66 -2.17 1.07
C GLN A 407 -15.70 -3.16 0.53
N LEU A 408 -15.80 -4.36 1.10
CA LEU A 408 -16.67 -5.41 0.58
C LEU A 408 -18.01 -5.50 1.32
N ILE A 409 -17.99 -5.46 2.65
CA ILE A 409 -19.19 -5.71 3.46
C ILE A 409 -20.13 -4.51 3.45
N VAL A 410 -19.60 -3.29 3.46
CA VAL A 410 -20.44 -2.08 3.54
C VAL A 410 -20.46 -1.32 2.23
N LEU A 411 -19.29 -0.98 1.63
CA LEU A 411 -19.27 -0.10 0.45
C LEU A 411 -20.02 -0.70 -0.74
N ILE A 412 -19.74 -1.97 -1.10
CA ILE A 412 -20.37 -2.58 -2.27
C ILE A 412 -21.89 -2.65 -2.12
N PRO A 413 -22.47 -3.18 -1.03
CA PRO A 413 -23.92 -3.13 -0.85
C PRO A 413 -24.50 -1.72 -0.85
N MET A 414 -23.83 -0.76 -0.17
CA MET A 414 -24.30 0.63 -0.15
C MET A 414 -24.25 1.29 -1.54
N LEU A 415 -23.24 0.97 -2.36
CA LEU A 415 -23.19 1.43 -3.74
C LEU A 415 -24.42 0.98 -4.52
N PHE A 416 -24.81 -0.30 -4.43
CA PHE A 416 -26.00 -0.80 -5.14
C PHE A 416 -27.30 -0.25 -4.53
N ILE A 417 -27.43 -0.23 -3.22
CA ILE A 417 -28.66 0.22 -2.53
C ILE A 417 -28.88 1.71 -2.81
N LEU A 418 -27.90 2.54 -2.50
CA LEU A 418 -28.08 4.00 -2.62
C LEU A 418 -28.15 4.44 -4.08
N SER A 419 -27.42 3.81 -5.00
CA SER A 419 -27.55 4.14 -6.43
C SER A 419 -28.90 3.73 -7.01
N HIS A 420 -29.52 2.68 -6.50
CA HIS A 420 -30.88 2.31 -6.89
C HIS A 420 -31.92 3.38 -6.52
N PHE A 421 -31.81 3.98 -5.32
CA PHE A 421 -32.77 4.98 -4.84
C PHE A 421 -32.46 6.41 -5.30
N PHE A 422 -31.17 6.77 -5.41
CA PHE A 422 -30.72 8.14 -5.64
C PHE A 422 -29.93 8.31 -6.94
N GLY A 423 -29.85 7.29 -7.78
CA GLY A 423 -29.08 7.34 -9.04
C GLY A 423 -27.60 7.65 -8.81
N ILE A 424 -27.05 8.58 -9.57
CA ILE A 424 -25.63 8.96 -9.49
C ILE A 424 -25.26 9.56 -8.13
N GLU A 425 -26.17 10.25 -7.48
CA GLU A 425 -25.93 10.80 -6.15
C GLU A 425 -25.80 9.71 -5.09
N GLY A 426 -26.53 8.59 -5.25
CA GLY A 426 -26.39 7.42 -4.39
C GLY A 426 -24.99 6.82 -4.43
N VAL A 427 -24.30 6.83 -5.58
CA VAL A 427 -22.91 6.41 -5.69
C VAL A 427 -22.00 7.33 -4.86
N ILE A 428 -22.27 8.63 -4.87
CA ILE A 428 -21.52 9.62 -4.08
C ILE A 428 -21.73 9.41 -2.58
N TYR A 429 -22.98 9.17 -2.15
CA TYR A 429 -23.35 9.01 -0.74
C TYR A 429 -22.92 7.69 -0.13
N ALA A 430 -22.58 6.68 -0.93
CA ALA A 430 -22.14 5.37 -0.42
C ALA A 430 -20.86 5.45 0.41
N THR A 431 -19.90 6.30 0.02
CA THR A 431 -18.61 6.43 0.72
C THR A 431 -18.74 6.98 2.14
N PRO A 432 -19.45 8.10 2.40
CA PRO A 432 -19.68 8.61 3.75
C PRO A 432 -20.33 7.59 4.68
N VAL A 433 -21.38 6.91 4.23
CA VAL A 433 -22.07 5.87 5.04
C VAL A 433 -21.09 4.75 5.39
N THR A 434 -20.30 4.34 4.41
CA THR A 434 -19.29 3.29 4.58
C THR A 434 -18.21 3.69 5.59
N ASP A 435 -17.73 4.93 5.52
CA ASP A 435 -16.69 5.43 6.43
C ASP A 435 -17.18 5.42 7.89
N LEU A 436 -18.41 5.86 8.16
CA LEU A 436 -19.00 5.81 9.49
C LEU A 436 -19.08 4.38 10.05
N CYS A 437 -19.56 3.43 9.25
CA CYS A 437 -19.63 2.03 9.65
C CYS A 437 -18.24 1.44 9.92
N ALA A 438 -17.29 1.68 9.02
CA ALA A 438 -15.93 1.15 9.13
C ALA A 438 -15.20 1.70 10.36
N ILE A 439 -15.36 2.98 10.65
CA ILE A 439 -14.76 3.62 11.83
C ILE A 439 -15.40 3.08 13.12
N SER A 440 -16.72 2.91 13.15
CA SER A 440 -17.44 2.35 14.31
C SER A 440 -16.93 0.94 14.64
N VAL A 441 -16.79 0.08 13.64
CA VAL A 441 -16.24 -1.27 13.80
C VAL A 441 -14.78 -1.22 14.26
N SER A 442 -13.96 -0.32 13.67
CA SER A 442 -12.56 -0.16 14.05
C SER A 442 -12.41 0.28 15.51
N LEU A 443 -13.20 1.26 15.95
CA LEU A 443 -13.21 1.74 17.32
C LEU A 443 -13.68 0.66 18.30
N PHE A 444 -14.71 -0.10 17.94
CA PHE A 444 -15.19 -1.22 18.76
C PHE A 444 -14.07 -2.21 19.07
N PHE A 445 -13.35 -2.69 18.03
CA PHE A 445 -12.25 -3.63 18.22
C PHE A 445 -11.07 -3.01 18.98
N LEU A 446 -10.71 -1.75 18.71
CA LEU A 446 -9.64 -1.05 19.44
C LEU A 446 -9.96 -0.90 20.92
N ILE A 447 -11.15 -0.40 21.26
CA ILE A 447 -11.57 -0.22 22.65
C ILE A 447 -11.58 -1.57 23.39
N ARG A 448 -12.12 -2.61 22.74
CA ARG A 448 -12.10 -3.97 23.29
C ARG A 448 -10.69 -4.46 23.56
N GLU A 449 -9.76 -4.30 22.59
CA GLU A 449 -8.37 -4.73 22.75
C GLU A 449 -7.68 -4.00 23.90
N PHE A 450 -7.84 -2.68 23.97
CA PHE A 450 -7.21 -1.88 25.03
C PHE A 450 -7.79 -2.16 26.43
N LYS A 451 -9.06 -2.55 26.53
CA LYS A 451 -9.64 -3.01 27.78
C LYS A 451 -9.08 -4.36 28.24
N MET A 452 -8.79 -5.26 27.28
CA MET A 452 -8.21 -6.58 27.56
C MET A 452 -6.71 -6.55 27.86
N MET A 453 -5.98 -5.55 27.40
CA MET A 453 -4.55 -5.42 27.69
C MET A 453 -4.34 -5.13 29.19
N PRO A 454 -3.38 -5.80 29.87
CA PRO A 454 -3.00 -5.48 31.24
C PRO A 454 -2.63 -4.01 31.41
N LYS A 455 -3.07 -3.39 32.53
CA LYS A 455 -2.81 -1.97 32.81
C LYS A 455 -1.32 -1.67 33.04
N HIS A 456 -0.60 -2.62 33.63
CA HIS A 456 0.82 -2.51 33.94
C HIS A 456 1.67 -3.40 33.05
N ASN A 457 2.93 -3.03 32.85
CA ASN A 457 3.90 -3.87 32.17
C ASN A 457 4.12 -5.14 33.00
N VAL A 458 4.05 -6.30 32.37
CA VAL A 458 4.42 -7.55 33.02
C VAL A 458 5.94 -7.66 32.89
N THR A 459 6.65 -7.26 33.96
CA THR A 459 8.09 -7.57 34.08
C THR A 459 8.27 -9.07 34.19
N LYS A 460 9.12 -9.64 33.32
CA LYS A 460 9.64 -11.00 33.49
C LYS A 460 10.74 -11.01 34.52
#